data_fe950d43541a027907ec5fc1d01d0732
#
_entry.id   fe950d43541a027907ec5fc1d01d0732
#
_cell.length_a   1.000
_cell.length_b   1.000
_cell.length_c   1.000
_cell.angle_alpha   90.00
_cell.angle_beta   90.00
_cell.angle_gamma   90.00
#
_symmetry.space_group_name_H-M   'P 1'
#
loop_
_entity.id
_entity.type
_entity.pdbx_description
1 polymer ?
#
loop_
_entity_poly.entity_id
_entity_poly.type
_entity_poly.pdbx_seq_one_letter_code
_entity_poly.pdbx_strand_id
1 'polypeptide(L)'
;MPLDWLNLTTHRLDIYDEKLAKTQFLDLFQDLYESGNAETSTLNNLPTAYDYIRLGHPLSCILEWVIADLNKMTSESIISFSSKSAPLLAILRKNLLDHKSTQILYRGD
;
A
#
# COMPACT_ATOMS: atom_id res chain seq x y z
N MET A 1 2.38 31.02 14.08
CA MET A 1 1.57 29.79 14.08
C MET A 1 2.13 28.87 15.16
N PRO A 2 1.32 28.33 16.07
CA PRO A 2 1.81 27.43 17.11
C PRO A 2 2.49 26.20 16.49
N LEU A 3 3.57 25.70 17.11
CA LEU A 3 4.33 24.55 16.62
C LEU A 3 3.46 23.30 16.42
N ASP A 4 2.46 23.10 17.29
CA ASP A 4 1.51 21.99 17.20
C ASP A 4 0.62 22.06 15.94
N TRP A 5 0.34 23.28 15.48
CA TRP A 5 -0.41 23.50 14.24
C TRP A 5 0.44 23.25 13.00
N LEU A 6 1.73 23.51 13.09
CA LEU A 6 2.69 23.18 12.03
C LEU A 6 2.76 21.67 11.82
N ASN A 7 2.80 20.88 12.89
CA ASN A 7 2.78 19.43 12.80
C ASN A 7 1.50 18.89 12.18
N LEU A 8 0.34 19.48 12.51
CA LEU A 8 -0.94 19.11 11.91
C LEU A 8 -1.08 19.55 10.45
N THR A 9 -0.49 20.68 10.07
CA THR A 9 -0.55 21.19 8.70
C THR A 9 0.51 20.62 7.79
N THR A 10 1.71 20.35 8.27
CA THR A 10 2.74 19.66 7.50
C THR A 10 2.33 18.23 7.17
N HIS A 11 1.66 17.55 8.07
CA HIS A 11 1.13 16.20 7.82
C HIS A 11 0.11 16.15 6.66
N ARG A 12 -0.54 17.26 6.32
CA ARG A 12 -1.46 17.39 5.17
C ARG A 12 -0.84 18.01 3.93
N LEU A 13 0.30 18.68 4.07
CA LEU A 13 0.97 19.43 3.02
C LEU A 13 2.23 18.74 2.53
N ASP A 14 2.77 17.77 3.27
CA ASP A 14 3.88 16.97 2.81
C ASP A 14 3.45 16.23 1.55
N ILE A 15 4.27 16.38 0.53
CA ILE A 15 4.18 15.52 -0.65
C ILE A 15 4.49 14.12 -0.14
N TYR A 16 3.43 13.38 0.09
CA TYR A 16 3.46 12.08 0.70
C TYR A 16 4.11 11.09 -0.28
N ASP A 17 5.27 10.57 0.09
CA ASP A 17 5.86 9.46 -0.64
C ASP A 17 5.11 8.17 -0.27
N GLU A 18 4.14 7.79 -1.09
CA GLU A 18 3.32 6.60 -0.88
C GLU A 18 4.16 5.33 -0.70
N LYS A 19 5.29 5.23 -1.38
CA LYS A 19 6.18 4.08 -1.25
C LYS A 19 6.81 4.02 0.14
N LEU A 20 7.28 5.17 0.62
CA LEU A 20 7.93 5.26 1.93
C LEU A 20 6.95 4.95 3.05
N ALA A 21 5.72 5.43 2.95
CA ALA A 21 4.69 5.19 3.96
C ALA A 21 4.25 3.73 4.04
N LYS A 22 4.04 3.08 2.90
CA LYS A 22 3.74 1.65 2.87
C LYS A 22 4.88 0.85 3.50
N THR A 23 6.11 1.16 3.14
CA THR A 23 7.30 0.47 3.66
C THR A 23 7.44 0.67 5.16
N GLN A 24 7.39 1.91 5.65
CA GLN A 24 7.48 2.19 7.09
C GLN A 24 6.39 1.50 7.91
N PHE A 25 5.16 1.51 7.42
CA PHE A 25 4.06 0.82 8.08
C PHE A 25 4.31 -0.69 8.15
N LEU A 26 4.69 -1.30 7.03
CA LEU A 26 4.89 -2.75 6.94
C LEU A 26 6.09 -3.22 7.76
N ASP A 27 7.19 -2.48 7.76
CA ASP A 27 8.39 -2.81 8.55
C ASP A 27 8.04 -2.84 10.04
N LEU A 28 7.38 -1.80 10.55
CA LEU A 28 6.96 -1.74 11.95
C LEU A 28 5.88 -2.77 12.29
N PHE A 29 4.96 -3.05 11.38
CA PHE A 29 3.95 -4.09 11.58
C PHE A 29 4.59 -5.48 11.64
N GLN A 30 5.55 -5.75 10.77
CA GLN A 30 6.29 -7.01 10.75
C GLN A 30 7.09 -7.21 12.04
N ASP A 31 7.78 -6.19 12.55
CA ASP A 31 8.49 -6.22 13.82
C ASP A 31 7.55 -6.60 14.99
N LEU A 32 6.33 -6.04 15.00
CA LEU A 32 5.33 -6.40 16.01
C LEU A 32 4.85 -7.84 15.86
N TYR A 33 4.65 -8.30 14.64
CA TYR A 33 4.25 -9.68 14.37
C TYR A 33 5.33 -10.68 14.79
N GLU A 34 6.59 -10.44 14.42
CA GLU A 34 7.71 -11.30 14.75
C GLU A 34 8.02 -11.33 16.27
N SER A 35 7.83 -10.19 16.94
CA SER A 35 7.96 -10.11 18.41
C SER A 35 6.75 -10.66 19.16
N GLY A 36 5.65 -11.01 18.47
CA GLY A 36 4.42 -11.46 19.09
C GLY A 36 3.69 -10.40 19.89
N ASN A 37 4.00 -9.11 19.67
CA ASN A 37 3.38 -7.99 20.36
C ASN A 37 2.08 -7.56 19.67
N ALA A 38 0.95 -8.02 20.22
CA ALA A 38 -0.39 -7.70 19.73
C ALA A 38 -1.15 -6.73 20.65
N GLU A 39 -0.45 -5.95 21.47
CA GLU A 39 -1.10 -4.97 22.35
C GLU A 39 -1.77 -3.85 21.53
N THR A 40 -3.01 -3.54 21.89
CA THR A 40 -3.81 -2.52 21.20
C THR A 40 -3.13 -1.16 21.16
N SER A 41 -2.46 -0.77 22.27
CA SER A 41 -1.71 0.48 22.35
C SER A 41 -0.58 0.54 21.32
N THR A 42 0.14 -0.54 21.14
CA THR A 42 1.26 -0.63 20.20
C THR A 42 0.78 -0.61 18.76
N LEU A 43 -0.31 -1.33 18.47
CA LEU A 43 -0.93 -1.31 17.14
C LEU A 43 -1.50 0.07 16.78
N ASN A 44 -2.07 0.79 17.74
CA ASN A 44 -2.58 2.15 17.52
C ASN A 44 -1.47 3.18 17.28
N ASN A 45 -0.26 2.91 17.70
CA ASN A 45 0.91 3.78 17.50
C ASN A 45 1.61 3.53 16.16
N LEU A 46 1.18 2.55 15.36
CA LEU A 46 1.71 2.35 14.01
C LEU A 46 1.41 3.59 13.15
N PRO A 47 2.36 4.01 12.31
CA PRO A 47 2.12 5.09 11.36
C PRO A 47 0.99 4.68 10.40
N THR A 48 0.19 5.66 9.99
CA THR A 48 -0.80 5.44 8.93
C THR A 48 -0.07 5.12 7.61
N ALA A 49 -0.37 4.00 6.99
CA ALA A 49 0.21 3.64 5.69
C ALA A 49 -0.18 4.66 4.60
N TYR A 50 -1.37 5.28 4.76
CA TYR A 50 -1.85 6.30 3.83
C TYR A 50 -2.68 7.34 4.60
N ASP A 51 -2.42 8.62 4.32
CA ASP A 51 -3.20 9.73 4.90
C ASP A 51 -4.59 9.86 4.28
N TYR A 52 -4.76 9.30 3.10
CA TYR A 52 -5.99 9.40 2.35
C TYR A 52 -6.44 8.03 1.85
N ILE A 53 -7.63 7.61 2.27
CA ILE A 53 -8.16 6.26 2.04
C ILE A 53 -8.25 5.87 0.55
N ARG A 54 -8.34 6.82 -0.37
CA ARG A 54 -8.33 6.55 -1.82
C ARG A 54 -6.97 6.15 -2.36
N LEU A 55 -5.89 6.47 -1.65
CA LEU A 55 -4.53 6.08 -2.03
C LEU A 55 -4.22 4.65 -1.59
N GLY A 56 -4.87 4.18 -0.54
CA GLY A 56 -4.72 2.82 -0.03
C GLY A 56 -5.27 2.67 1.37
N HIS A 57 -5.12 1.49 1.94
CA HIS A 57 -5.58 1.17 3.27
C HIS A 57 -4.58 0.23 3.97
N PRO A 58 -4.32 0.38 5.29
CA PRO A 58 -3.42 -0.51 6.03
C PRO A 58 -3.74 -2.00 5.86
N LEU A 59 -5.01 -2.38 5.85
CA LEU A 59 -5.42 -3.78 5.63
C LEU A 59 -5.05 -4.30 4.25
N SER A 60 -5.07 -3.47 3.21
CA SER A 60 -4.61 -3.84 1.87
C SER A 60 -3.11 -4.10 1.88
N CYS A 61 -2.34 -3.27 2.58
CA CYS A 61 -0.89 -3.47 2.72
C CYS A 61 -0.56 -4.78 3.45
N ILE A 62 -1.28 -5.09 4.53
CA ILE A 62 -1.11 -6.35 5.27
C ILE A 62 -1.47 -7.55 4.38
N LEU A 63 -2.57 -7.49 3.65
CA LEU A 63 -2.98 -8.55 2.72
C LEU A 63 -1.91 -8.78 1.64
N GLU A 64 -1.41 -7.72 1.03
CA GLU A 64 -0.36 -7.78 0.01
C GLU A 64 0.93 -8.37 0.57
N TRP A 65 1.32 -7.99 1.79
CA TRP A 65 2.46 -8.55 2.48
C TRP A 65 2.30 -10.04 2.75
N VAL A 66 1.16 -10.48 3.30
CA VAL A 66 0.88 -11.91 3.57
C VAL A 66 0.94 -12.74 2.28
N ILE A 67 0.31 -12.25 1.19
CA ILE A 67 0.34 -12.94 -0.10
C ILE A 67 1.77 -13.02 -0.64
N ALA A 68 2.55 -11.96 -0.51
CA ALA A 68 3.94 -11.92 -0.94
C ALA A 68 4.78 -12.94 -0.17
N ASP A 69 4.66 -12.96 1.16
CA ASP A 69 5.39 -13.89 2.04
C ASP A 69 5.08 -15.35 1.70
N LEU A 70 3.80 -15.70 1.57
CA LEU A 70 3.36 -17.05 1.17
C LEU A 70 3.91 -17.48 -0.19
N ASN A 71 4.15 -16.54 -1.10
CA ASN A 71 4.67 -16.82 -2.44
C ASN A 71 6.19 -16.56 -2.56
N LYS A 72 6.87 -16.22 -1.46
CA LYS A 72 8.31 -15.88 -1.43
C LYS A 72 8.65 -14.71 -2.38
N MET A 73 7.81 -13.72 -2.39
CA MET A 73 7.93 -12.49 -3.16
C MET A 73 8.10 -11.29 -2.22
N THR A 74 8.49 -10.15 -2.77
CA THR A 74 8.49 -8.89 -2.01
C THR A 74 7.09 -8.27 -2.00
N SER A 75 6.71 -7.58 -0.93
CA SER A 75 5.40 -6.91 -0.82
C SER A 75 5.15 -5.88 -1.92
N GLU A 76 6.21 -5.29 -2.48
CA GLU A 76 6.12 -4.35 -3.61
C GLU A 76 5.69 -5.02 -4.93
N SER A 77 5.81 -6.34 -5.02
CA SER A 77 5.41 -7.13 -6.20
C SER A 77 3.93 -7.48 -6.23
N ILE A 78 3.22 -7.21 -5.14
CA ILE A 78 1.80 -7.53 -4.99
C ILE A 78 0.98 -6.25 -4.88
N ILE A 79 -0.07 -6.18 -5.66
CA ILE A 79 -1.05 -5.08 -5.62
C ILE A 79 -2.45 -5.70 -5.55
N SER A 80 -3.20 -5.32 -4.51
CA SER A 80 -4.59 -5.72 -4.35
C SER A 80 -5.54 -4.72 -5.04
N PHE A 81 -6.61 -5.24 -5.60
CA PHE A 81 -7.63 -4.45 -6.27
C PHE A 81 -9.02 -4.84 -5.77
N SER A 82 -9.92 -3.87 -5.71
CA SER A 82 -11.30 -4.07 -5.27
C SER A 82 -12.20 -4.76 -6.31
N SER A 83 -11.74 -4.93 -7.53
CA SER A 83 -12.51 -5.58 -8.60
C SER A 83 -11.62 -6.37 -9.55
N LYS A 84 -12.22 -7.35 -10.24
CA LYS A 84 -11.51 -8.20 -11.23
C LYS A 84 -11.06 -7.44 -12.47
N SER A 85 -11.72 -6.34 -12.82
CA SER A 85 -11.40 -5.52 -14.01
C SER A 85 -10.36 -4.43 -13.75
N ALA A 86 -10.21 -4.00 -12.49
CA ALA A 86 -9.28 -2.92 -12.17
C ALA A 86 -7.80 -3.25 -12.47
N PRO A 87 -7.27 -4.47 -12.21
CA PRO A 87 -5.92 -4.83 -12.60
C PRO A 87 -5.70 -4.76 -14.10
N LEU A 88 -6.67 -5.22 -14.88
CA LEU A 88 -6.61 -5.17 -16.34
C LEU A 88 -6.53 -3.72 -16.84
N LEU A 89 -7.38 -2.84 -16.31
CA LEU A 89 -7.35 -1.43 -16.63
C LEU A 89 -6.04 -0.75 -16.24
N ALA A 90 -5.47 -1.11 -15.08
CA ALA A 90 -4.20 -0.57 -14.62
C ALA A 90 -3.06 -0.95 -15.59
N ILE A 91 -3.00 -2.21 -16.04
CA ILE A 91 -2.00 -2.69 -17.01
C ILE A 91 -2.18 -1.97 -18.36
N LEU A 92 -3.41 -1.87 -18.86
CA LEU A 92 -3.69 -1.20 -20.13
C LEU A 92 -3.28 0.27 -20.10
N ARG A 93 -3.61 0.99 -19.01
CA ARG A 93 -3.23 2.39 -18.82
C ARG A 93 -1.72 2.55 -18.72
N LYS A 94 -1.05 1.70 -17.95
CA LYS A 94 0.42 1.74 -17.82
C LYS A 94 1.09 1.54 -19.18
N ASN A 95 0.67 0.54 -19.93
CA ASN A 95 1.23 0.27 -21.24
C ASN A 95 0.96 1.42 -22.23
N LEU A 96 -0.22 2.02 -22.19
CA LEU A 96 -0.54 3.18 -23.01
C LEU A 96 0.37 4.38 -22.69
N LEU A 97 0.60 4.66 -21.40
CA LEU A 97 1.51 5.71 -20.97
C LEU A 97 2.96 5.45 -21.39
N ASP A 98 3.37 4.18 -21.43
CA ASP A 98 4.69 3.77 -21.87
C ASP A 98 4.79 3.62 -23.41
N HIS A 99 3.76 4.04 -24.16
CA HIS A 99 3.66 3.90 -25.61
C HIS A 99 3.79 2.44 -26.10
N LYS A 100 3.33 1.48 -25.28
CA LYS A 100 3.32 0.05 -25.62
C LYS A 100 1.96 -0.38 -26.13
N SER A 101 1.95 -1.24 -27.15
CA SER A 101 0.72 -1.95 -27.56
C SER A 101 0.50 -3.15 -26.65
N THR A 102 -0.76 -3.40 -26.29
CA THR A 102 -1.14 -4.54 -25.45
C THR A 102 -2.03 -5.49 -26.26
N GLN A 103 -1.65 -6.76 -26.30
CA GLN A 103 -2.48 -7.82 -26.86
C GLN A 103 -3.08 -8.63 -25.69
N ILE A 104 -4.39 -8.76 -25.66
CA ILE A 104 -5.09 -9.56 -24.67
C ILE A 104 -5.45 -10.89 -25.31
N LEU A 105 -4.90 -11.99 -24.75
CA LEU A 105 -5.28 -13.34 -25.12
C LEU A 105 -6.31 -13.83 -24.09
N TYR A 106 -7.53 -14.08 -24.55
CA TYR A 106 -8.63 -14.55 -23.73
C TYR A 106 -8.97 -16.00 -24.07
N ARG A 107 -8.99 -16.86 -23.05
CA ARG A 107 -9.61 -18.17 -23.12
C ARG A 107 -10.94 -18.08 -22.38
N GLY A 108 -12.03 -17.86 -23.08
CA GLY A 108 -13.38 -17.92 -22.54
C GLY A 108 -13.95 -19.33 -22.74
N ASP A 109 -14.69 -19.77 -21.73
CA ASP A 109 -15.63 -20.86 -21.90
C ASP A 109 -16.88 -20.34 -22.61
#